data_088cdcdb2abe235e334e7e9691df227e
#
_entry.id   088cdcdb2abe235e334e7e9691df227e
#
_cell.length_a   1.000
_cell.length_b   1.000
_cell.length_c   1.000
_cell.angle_alpha   90.00
_cell.angle_beta   90.00
_cell.angle_gamma   90.00
#
_symmetry.space_group_name_H-M   'P 1'
#
loop_
_entity.id
_entity.type
_entity.pdbx_description
1 polymer ?
#
loop_
_entity_poly.entity_id
_entity_poly.type
_entity_poly.pdbx_seq_one_letter_code
_entity_poly.pdbx_strand_id
1 'polypeptide(L)'
;DAVNPKIVQEEYINFLRGMFKGTEPTKYIQLAFLTGILPVKREISQSALNNFKIYSMLSAGPFASYIGFTQEEVKKLCEHYDRDFDEVRRWYDGYQLGQYHVYNPNAVVNLMIEGEFQSYWSGTASYDGIVPLINMNFDGLKTAIIEMLSGSAVEVDVGSFQNDIESIVNKDDVLTYLIHLGYLAYLGNARTAYVPNEEIRQELIRATRRKQWSELLDFQQESQALLEATLDMNESKVAEEIEKIHSEYASAIQYHDENSLSSV
;
A
#
# COMPACT_ATOMS: atom_id res chain seq x y z
N ASP A 1 -12.00 7.94 -34.55
CA ASP A 1 -11.07 6.81 -34.55
C ASP A 1 -10.31 6.86 -33.24
N ALA A 2 -10.49 5.86 -32.39
CA ALA A 2 -9.75 5.77 -31.12
C ALA A 2 -8.29 5.46 -31.44
N VAL A 3 -7.40 6.36 -31.01
CA VAL A 3 -5.95 6.17 -31.18
C VAL A 3 -5.55 4.99 -30.30
N ASN A 4 -4.82 4.03 -30.87
CA ASN A 4 -4.36 2.85 -30.12
C ASN A 4 -3.38 3.30 -29.01
N PRO A 5 -3.67 3.03 -27.72
CA PRO A 5 -2.84 3.48 -26.60
C PRO A 5 -1.39 3.03 -26.68
N LYS A 6 -1.12 1.85 -27.25
CA LYS A 6 0.25 1.32 -27.43
C LYS A 6 1.06 2.15 -28.42
N ILE A 7 0.44 2.63 -29.50
CA ILE A 7 1.11 3.49 -30.49
C ILE A 7 1.49 4.83 -29.83
N VAL A 8 0.58 5.42 -29.05
CA VAL A 8 0.84 6.67 -28.34
C VAL A 8 2.00 6.50 -27.35
N GLN A 9 2.03 5.39 -26.64
CA GLN A 9 3.09 5.07 -25.68
C GLN A 9 4.44 4.93 -26.40
N GLU A 10 4.49 4.22 -27.51
CA GLU A 10 5.72 4.06 -28.30
C GLU A 10 6.22 5.39 -28.86
N GLU A 11 5.34 6.22 -29.41
CA GLU A 11 5.68 7.54 -29.91
C GLU A 11 6.22 8.44 -28.80
N TYR A 12 5.59 8.43 -27.63
CA TYR A 12 6.04 9.19 -26.46
C TYR A 12 7.44 8.75 -25.98
N ILE A 13 7.67 7.44 -25.92
CA ILE A 13 8.99 6.89 -25.54
C ILE A 13 10.06 7.26 -26.58
N ASN A 14 9.74 7.19 -27.88
CA ASN A 14 10.64 7.61 -28.93
C ASN A 14 10.96 9.11 -28.88
N PHE A 15 9.98 9.93 -28.53
CA PHE A 15 10.18 11.35 -28.27
C PHE A 15 11.14 11.58 -27.08
N LEU A 16 10.92 10.93 -25.93
CA LEU A 16 11.82 11.02 -24.78
C LEU A 16 13.21 10.53 -25.09
N ARG A 17 13.33 9.44 -25.87
CA ARG A 17 14.60 8.92 -26.34
C ARG A 17 15.34 9.93 -27.19
N GLY A 18 14.67 10.57 -28.15
CA GLY A 18 15.23 11.62 -28.99
C GLY A 18 15.66 12.85 -28.19
N MET A 19 14.92 13.20 -27.16
CA MET A 19 15.18 14.34 -26.29
C MET A 19 16.38 14.12 -25.35
N PHE A 20 16.55 12.91 -24.80
CA PHE A 20 17.49 12.67 -23.71
C PHE A 20 18.64 11.72 -24.02
N LYS A 21 18.61 10.98 -25.14
CA LYS A 21 19.63 9.99 -25.48
C LYS A 21 20.40 10.38 -26.72
N GLY A 22 21.70 10.33 -26.60
CA GLY A 22 22.63 10.63 -27.71
C GLY A 22 23.52 11.82 -27.41
N THR A 23 24.42 12.14 -28.37
CA THR A 23 25.41 13.20 -28.21
C THR A 23 24.86 14.60 -28.42
N GLU A 24 23.81 14.75 -29.22
CA GLU A 24 23.22 16.07 -29.49
C GLU A 24 22.48 16.63 -28.28
N PRO A 25 21.56 15.88 -27.59
CA PRO A 25 20.91 16.39 -26.39
C PRO A 25 21.87 16.77 -25.26
N THR A 26 22.98 16.06 -25.10
CA THR A 26 23.95 16.35 -24.02
C THR A 26 24.70 17.68 -24.22
N LYS A 27 24.63 18.30 -25.40
CA LYS A 27 25.17 19.64 -25.64
C LYS A 27 24.32 20.74 -24.95
N TYR A 28 23.05 20.48 -24.69
CA TYR A 28 22.09 21.47 -24.21
C TYR A 28 21.50 21.11 -22.86
N ILE A 29 21.31 19.80 -22.58
CA ILE A 29 20.67 19.29 -21.37
C ILE A 29 21.75 18.66 -20.49
N GLN A 30 22.02 19.28 -19.35
CA GLN A 30 22.99 18.76 -18.37
C GLN A 30 22.30 17.88 -17.31
N LEU A 31 21.05 18.16 -16.99
CA LEU A 31 20.25 17.42 -16.00
C LEU A 31 18.79 17.45 -16.39
N ALA A 32 18.12 16.33 -16.19
CA ALA A 32 16.68 16.23 -16.38
C ALA A 32 16.05 15.41 -15.23
N PHE A 33 14.89 15.88 -14.74
CA PHE A 33 14.04 15.17 -13.82
C PHE A 33 12.74 14.78 -14.50
N LEU A 34 12.44 13.48 -14.46
CA LEU A 34 11.15 12.93 -14.89
C LEU A 34 10.41 12.43 -13.65
N THR A 35 9.19 12.89 -13.43
CA THR A 35 8.35 12.47 -12.32
C THR A 35 7.06 11.83 -12.83
N GLY A 36 6.54 10.86 -12.11
CA GLY A 36 5.31 10.16 -12.43
C GLY A 36 4.87 9.27 -11.29
N ILE A 37 3.65 8.73 -11.38
CA ILE A 37 3.08 7.84 -10.36
C ILE A 37 3.82 6.50 -10.36
N LEU A 38 4.12 5.96 -11.53
CA LEU A 38 4.89 4.73 -11.70
C LEU A 38 6.21 5.02 -12.39
N PRO A 39 7.26 4.25 -12.06
CA PRO A 39 8.45 4.22 -12.90
C PRO A 39 8.10 3.81 -14.33
N VAL A 40 8.87 4.28 -15.30
CA VAL A 40 8.71 3.85 -16.69
C VAL A 40 8.87 2.32 -16.78
N LYS A 41 8.04 1.67 -17.59
CA LYS A 41 8.07 0.21 -17.83
C LYS A 41 9.51 -0.29 -18.01
N ARG A 42 9.86 -1.37 -17.31
CA ARG A 42 11.25 -1.88 -17.26
C ARG A 42 11.84 -2.18 -18.63
N GLU A 43 11.11 -2.85 -19.49
CA GLU A 43 11.57 -3.15 -20.86
C GLU A 43 11.95 -1.90 -21.64
N ILE A 44 11.19 -0.82 -21.47
CA ILE A 44 11.39 0.45 -22.14
C ILE A 44 12.57 1.22 -21.52
N SER A 45 12.63 1.26 -20.18
CA SER A 45 13.69 1.99 -19.47
C SER A 45 15.06 1.36 -19.70
N GLN A 46 15.15 0.03 -19.82
CA GLN A 46 16.40 -0.67 -20.09
C GLN A 46 16.98 -0.42 -21.48
N SER A 47 16.13 -0.17 -22.49
CA SER A 47 16.57 0.02 -23.86
C SER A 47 16.56 1.48 -24.31
N ALA A 48 15.53 2.23 -23.99
CA ALA A 48 15.31 3.58 -24.51
C ALA A 48 15.82 4.69 -23.58
N LEU A 49 15.73 4.54 -22.25
CA LEU A 49 16.03 5.56 -21.25
C LEU A 49 17.03 5.08 -20.19
N ASN A 50 17.99 4.23 -20.56
CA ASN A 50 18.98 3.67 -19.64
C ASN A 50 20.01 4.68 -19.08
N ASN A 51 19.96 5.92 -19.53
CA ASN A 51 20.73 7.04 -18.99
C ASN A 51 20.08 7.70 -17.77
N PHE A 52 18.84 7.32 -17.42
CA PHE A 52 18.19 7.75 -16.21
C PHE A 52 18.40 6.77 -15.06
N LYS A 53 18.60 7.31 -13.86
CA LYS A 53 18.54 6.54 -12.61
C LYS A 53 17.14 6.65 -12.04
N ILE A 54 16.51 5.50 -11.80
CA ILE A 54 15.14 5.43 -11.28
C ILE A 54 15.18 5.42 -9.76
N TYR A 55 14.37 6.26 -9.15
CA TYR A 55 14.06 6.26 -7.72
C TYR A 55 12.56 6.06 -7.54
N SER A 56 12.17 5.29 -6.56
CA SER A 56 10.75 4.94 -6.32
C SER A 56 10.50 4.68 -4.85
N MET A 57 9.26 4.34 -4.50
CA MET A 57 8.89 3.91 -3.14
C MET A 57 9.67 2.67 -2.66
N LEU A 58 10.18 1.84 -3.59
CA LEU A 58 11.03 0.69 -3.26
C LEU A 58 12.48 1.10 -2.97
N SER A 59 12.95 2.19 -3.57
CA SER A 59 14.32 2.69 -3.43
C SER A 59 14.39 4.18 -3.72
N ALA A 60 14.14 5.00 -2.71
CA ALA A 60 14.12 6.46 -2.84
C ALA A 60 15.52 7.09 -2.94
N GLY A 61 16.58 6.37 -2.52
CA GLY A 61 17.97 6.84 -2.58
C GLY A 61 18.17 8.19 -1.91
N PRO A 62 18.89 9.14 -2.57
CA PRO A 62 19.15 10.45 -1.98
C PRO A 62 17.93 11.38 -1.93
N PHE A 63 16.81 10.99 -2.54
CA PHE A 63 15.59 11.80 -2.56
C PHE A 63 14.62 11.47 -1.41
N ALA A 64 14.95 10.50 -0.56
CA ALA A 64 14.07 10.04 0.51
C ALA A 64 13.53 11.16 1.42
N SER A 65 14.33 12.17 1.74
CA SER A 65 13.94 13.31 2.57
C SER A 65 13.24 14.45 1.82
N TYR A 66 13.03 14.33 0.50
CA TYR A 66 12.49 15.42 -0.32
C TYR A 66 11.12 15.11 -0.97
N ILE A 67 10.62 13.89 -0.80
CA ILE A 67 9.36 13.46 -1.44
C ILE A 67 8.14 13.55 -0.51
N GLY A 68 8.34 13.98 0.73
CA GLY A 68 7.31 14.20 1.74
C GLY A 68 7.89 14.98 2.92
N PHE A 69 7.10 15.19 3.96
CA PHE A 69 7.61 15.77 5.19
C PHE A 69 8.38 14.74 6.01
N THR A 70 9.55 15.13 6.52
CA THR A 70 10.30 14.32 7.48
C THR A 70 9.67 14.42 8.88
N GLN A 71 9.97 13.44 9.73
CA GLN A 71 9.48 13.45 11.13
C GLN A 71 9.83 14.74 11.89
N GLU A 72 11.02 15.30 11.66
CA GLU A 72 11.45 16.55 12.31
C GLU A 72 10.66 17.76 11.84
N GLU A 73 10.31 17.81 10.55
CA GLU A 73 9.46 18.87 10.00
C GLU A 73 8.04 18.77 10.55
N VAL A 74 7.48 17.54 10.61
CA VAL A 74 6.14 17.31 11.17
C VAL A 74 6.08 17.68 12.65
N LYS A 75 7.10 17.35 13.45
CA LYS A 75 7.17 17.79 14.86
C LYS A 75 7.09 19.30 15.00
N LYS A 76 7.84 20.04 14.20
CA LYS A 76 7.81 21.53 14.23
C LYS A 76 6.44 22.07 13.81
N LEU A 77 5.80 21.43 12.84
CA LEU A 77 4.43 21.80 12.43
C LEU A 77 3.44 21.52 13.56
N CYS A 78 3.53 20.38 14.23
CA CYS A 78 2.68 20.06 15.39
C CYS A 78 2.83 21.09 16.51
N GLU A 79 4.05 21.48 16.86
CA GLU A 79 4.32 22.53 17.84
C GLU A 79 3.71 23.88 17.41
N HIS A 80 3.81 24.23 16.13
CA HIS A 80 3.30 25.52 15.61
C HIS A 80 1.77 25.57 15.55
N TYR A 81 1.12 24.47 15.20
CA TYR A 81 -0.34 24.38 15.01
C TYR A 81 -1.07 23.78 16.22
N ASP A 82 -0.37 23.51 17.32
CA ASP A 82 -0.92 22.89 18.54
C ASP A 82 -1.62 21.56 18.23
N ARG A 83 -0.89 20.61 17.62
CA ARG A 83 -1.35 19.26 17.29
C ARG A 83 -0.57 18.22 18.08
N ASP A 84 -1.27 17.17 18.52
CA ASP A 84 -0.65 16.02 19.18
C ASP A 84 0.21 15.24 18.20
N PHE A 85 1.54 15.22 18.41
CA PHE A 85 2.48 14.56 17.50
C PHE A 85 2.31 13.04 17.50
N ASP A 86 1.99 12.41 18.62
CA ASP A 86 1.83 10.96 18.68
C ASP A 86 0.58 10.52 17.92
N GLU A 87 -0.48 11.31 17.95
CA GLU A 87 -1.65 11.08 17.14
C GLU A 87 -1.40 11.33 15.65
N VAL A 88 -0.68 12.38 15.29
CA VAL A 88 -0.24 12.64 13.90
C VAL A 88 0.59 11.47 13.38
N ARG A 89 1.49 10.93 14.20
CA ARG A 89 2.30 9.77 13.84
C ARG A 89 1.43 8.55 13.58
N ARG A 90 0.47 8.25 14.43
CA ARG A 90 -0.45 7.12 14.26
C ARG A 90 -1.25 7.21 12.97
N TRP A 91 -1.68 8.41 12.61
CA TRP A 91 -2.54 8.64 11.45
C TRP A 91 -1.79 8.72 10.12
N TYR A 92 -0.59 9.29 10.07
CA TYR A 92 0.04 9.71 8.82
C TYR A 92 1.51 9.31 8.64
N ASP A 93 2.16 8.70 9.64
CA ASP A 93 3.50 8.12 9.52
C ASP A 93 3.43 6.75 8.80
N GLY A 94 4.58 6.10 8.68
CA GLY A 94 4.70 4.69 8.30
C GLY A 94 5.41 4.44 6.99
N TYR A 95 5.81 5.46 6.23
CA TYR A 95 6.67 5.27 5.07
C TYR A 95 8.12 5.40 5.48
N GLN A 96 8.81 4.27 5.60
CA GLN A 96 10.23 4.26 5.89
C GLN A 96 11.04 4.21 4.58
N LEU A 97 11.66 5.32 4.22
CA LEU A 97 12.49 5.46 3.03
C LEU A 97 13.98 5.60 3.44
N GLY A 98 14.69 4.48 3.45
CA GLY A 98 16.04 4.44 4.01
C GLY A 98 16.03 4.70 5.53
N GLN A 99 16.68 5.78 5.95
CA GLN A 99 16.72 6.20 7.36
C GLN A 99 15.61 7.19 7.75
N TYR A 100 14.79 7.66 6.80
CA TYR A 100 13.79 8.68 7.02
C TYR A 100 12.39 8.09 7.18
N HIS A 101 11.67 8.58 8.19
CA HIS A 101 10.23 8.48 8.27
C HIS A 101 9.63 9.63 7.49
N VAL A 102 8.79 9.31 6.51
CA VAL A 102 8.23 10.28 5.57
C VAL A 102 6.72 10.26 5.66
N TYR A 103 6.13 11.44 5.76
CA TYR A 103 4.70 11.68 5.89
C TYR A 103 4.14 12.24 4.57
N ASN A 104 2.90 11.84 4.24
CA ASN A 104 2.20 12.37 3.07
C ASN A 104 1.97 13.88 3.21
N PRO A 105 2.48 14.72 2.29
CA PRO A 105 2.31 16.16 2.37
C PRO A 105 0.85 16.61 2.36
N ASN A 106 -0.02 15.96 1.57
CA ASN A 106 -1.43 16.32 1.50
C ASN A 106 -2.12 16.11 2.86
N ALA A 107 -1.91 14.97 3.50
CA ALA A 107 -2.50 14.66 4.78
C ALA A 107 -2.00 15.62 5.89
N VAL A 108 -0.70 15.85 5.95
CA VAL A 108 -0.09 16.75 6.95
C VAL A 108 -0.61 18.18 6.78
N VAL A 109 -0.62 18.72 5.56
CA VAL A 109 -1.07 20.10 5.32
C VAL A 109 -2.55 20.27 5.68
N ASN A 110 -3.42 19.37 5.25
CA ASN A 110 -4.85 19.46 5.56
C ASN A 110 -5.11 19.31 7.06
N LEU A 111 -4.44 18.38 7.75
CA LEU A 111 -4.55 18.27 9.21
C LEU A 111 -4.15 19.60 9.91
N MET A 112 -3.05 20.23 9.49
CA MET A 112 -2.62 21.50 10.11
C MET A 112 -3.66 22.59 9.90
N ILE A 113 -4.31 22.65 8.75
CA ILE A 113 -5.32 23.66 8.43
C ILE A 113 -6.66 23.34 9.12
N GLU A 114 -7.16 22.11 8.98
CA GLU A 114 -8.51 21.74 9.42
C GLU A 114 -8.55 21.31 10.89
N GLY A 115 -7.48 20.68 11.38
CA GLY A 115 -7.37 20.21 12.77
C GLY A 115 -8.08 18.90 13.07
N GLU A 116 -8.64 18.23 12.07
CA GLU A 116 -9.39 16.98 12.21
C GLU A 116 -8.58 15.79 11.74
N PHE A 117 -8.55 14.73 12.54
CA PHE A 117 -7.92 13.45 12.16
C PHE A 117 -8.87 12.63 11.31
N GLN A 118 -8.63 12.59 10.03
CA GLN A 118 -9.45 11.86 9.05
C GLN A 118 -8.60 11.43 7.85
N SER A 119 -9.18 10.64 6.94
CA SER A 119 -8.52 10.36 5.67
C SER A 119 -8.67 11.53 4.71
N TYR A 120 -7.55 12.12 4.35
CA TYR A 120 -7.41 13.12 3.27
C TYR A 120 -7.08 12.48 1.93
N TRP A 121 -6.88 11.16 1.91
CA TRP A 121 -6.58 10.39 0.71
C TRP A 121 -7.82 10.17 -0.16
N SER A 122 -8.99 10.03 0.46
CA SER A 122 -10.27 9.73 -0.21
C SER A 122 -10.78 10.84 -1.17
N GLY A 123 -10.28 12.07 -1.04
CA GLY A 123 -10.56 13.17 -1.97
C GLY A 123 -9.84 13.08 -3.32
N THR A 124 -8.94 12.11 -3.49
CA THR A 124 -8.23 11.86 -4.74
C THR A 124 -8.90 10.72 -5.50
N ALA A 125 -8.85 10.74 -6.85
CA ALA A 125 -9.46 9.71 -7.72
C ALA A 125 -8.90 8.29 -7.53
N SER A 126 -8.03 8.09 -6.53
CA SER A 126 -7.28 6.86 -6.28
C SER A 126 -8.15 5.73 -5.71
N TYR A 127 -9.23 6.03 -4.99
CA TYR A 127 -10.07 5.02 -4.35
C TYR A 127 -10.68 4.03 -5.36
N ASP A 128 -11.25 4.54 -6.45
CA ASP A 128 -11.85 3.68 -7.49
C ASP A 128 -10.81 2.82 -8.21
N GLY A 129 -9.55 3.22 -8.18
CA GLY A 129 -8.44 2.50 -8.80
C GLY A 129 -7.98 1.27 -8.02
N ILE A 130 -8.06 1.25 -6.67
CA ILE A 130 -7.56 0.11 -5.88
C ILE A 130 -8.58 -1.01 -5.74
N VAL A 131 -9.87 -0.72 -5.77
CA VAL A 131 -10.92 -1.73 -5.61
C VAL A 131 -10.80 -2.87 -6.63
N PRO A 132 -10.60 -2.61 -7.94
CA PRO A 132 -10.34 -3.69 -8.89
C PRO A 132 -9.10 -4.52 -8.57
N LEU A 133 -8.01 -3.87 -8.11
CA LEU A 133 -6.73 -4.51 -7.83
C LEU A 133 -6.82 -5.50 -6.68
N ILE A 134 -7.34 -5.07 -5.52
CA ILE A 134 -7.47 -5.94 -4.35
C ILE A 134 -8.50 -7.06 -4.54
N ASN A 135 -9.40 -6.92 -5.52
CA ASN A 135 -10.39 -7.95 -5.86
C ASN A 135 -9.94 -8.87 -7.02
N MET A 136 -8.71 -8.74 -7.50
CA MET A 136 -8.15 -9.71 -8.44
C MET A 136 -8.08 -11.09 -7.80
N ASN A 137 -8.44 -12.12 -8.59
CA ASN A 137 -8.51 -13.49 -8.08
C ASN A 137 -7.13 -14.18 -8.13
N PHE A 138 -6.14 -13.60 -7.45
CA PHE A 138 -4.83 -14.22 -7.27
C PHE A 138 -4.78 -14.95 -5.93
N ASP A 139 -4.22 -16.16 -5.95
CA ASP A 139 -4.05 -16.98 -4.75
C ASP A 139 -3.24 -16.24 -3.68
N GLY A 140 -3.75 -16.22 -2.44
CA GLY A 140 -3.14 -15.56 -1.29
C GLY A 140 -3.24 -14.02 -1.27
N LEU A 141 -3.79 -13.34 -2.30
CA LEU A 141 -3.89 -11.88 -2.30
C LEU A 141 -4.80 -11.36 -1.18
N LYS A 142 -6.00 -11.94 -1.06
CA LYS A 142 -6.96 -11.53 -0.01
C LYS A 142 -6.39 -11.78 1.38
N THR A 143 -5.80 -12.94 1.60
CA THR A 143 -5.15 -13.29 2.88
C THR A 143 -4.06 -12.27 3.23
N ALA A 144 -3.19 -11.95 2.29
CA ALA A 144 -2.13 -10.96 2.49
C ALA A 144 -2.68 -9.57 2.87
N ILE A 145 -3.75 -9.09 2.22
CA ILE A 145 -4.39 -7.81 2.56
C ILE A 145 -4.97 -7.86 3.98
N ILE A 146 -5.63 -8.96 4.36
CA ILE A 146 -6.21 -9.13 5.69
C ILE A 146 -5.12 -9.17 6.76
N GLU A 147 -4.06 -9.93 6.56
CA GLU A 147 -2.91 -9.96 7.47
C GLU A 147 -2.30 -8.58 7.67
N MET A 148 -2.15 -7.79 6.61
CA MET A 148 -1.64 -6.43 6.72
C MET A 148 -2.63 -5.47 7.41
N LEU A 149 -3.94 -5.65 7.23
CA LEU A 149 -4.97 -4.88 7.94
C LEU A 149 -4.99 -5.20 9.45
N SER A 150 -4.56 -6.40 9.85
CA SER A 150 -4.36 -6.77 11.28
C SER A 150 -3.04 -6.29 11.87
N GLY A 151 -2.23 -5.56 11.11
CA GLY A 151 -0.95 -5.01 11.58
C GLY A 151 0.25 -5.91 11.33
N SER A 152 0.08 -7.04 10.64
CA SER A 152 1.20 -7.90 10.23
C SER A 152 1.90 -7.35 8.98
N ALA A 153 3.16 -7.74 8.78
CA ALA A 153 3.87 -7.50 7.53
C ALA A 153 3.92 -8.78 6.70
N VAL A 154 3.78 -8.67 5.39
CA VAL A 154 3.72 -9.80 4.46
C VAL A 154 4.91 -9.77 3.52
N GLU A 155 5.54 -10.91 3.28
CA GLU A 155 6.64 -11.03 2.32
C GLU A 155 6.15 -10.78 0.89
N VAL A 156 6.90 -9.98 0.13
CA VAL A 156 6.58 -9.60 -1.26
C VAL A 156 7.82 -9.67 -2.13
N ASP A 157 7.72 -10.38 -3.25
CA ASP A 157 8.72 -10.32 -4.33
C ASP A 157 8.44 -9.14 -5.27
N VAL A 158 9.12 -8.03 -5.03
CA VAL A 158 9.02 -6.82 -5.86
C VAL A 158 9.78 -6.94 -7.20
N GLY A 159 10.43 -8.07 -7.46
CA GLY A 159 11.24 -8.30 -8.65
C GLY A 159 10.44 -8.59 -9.92
N SER A 160 9.26 -9.18 -9.82
CA SER A 160 8.44 -9.65 -10.95
C SER A 160 7.71 -8.49 -11.66
N PHE A 161 7.24 -7.50 -10.94
CA PHE A 161 6.43 -6.40 -11.48
C PHE A 161 7.19 -5.55 -12.51
N GLN A 162 6.58 -5.33 -13.68
CA GLN A 162 7.19 -4.62 -14.81
C GLN A 162 6.82 -3.13 -14.88
N ASN A 163 6.26 -2.56 -13.83
CA ASN A 163 5.75 -1.18 -13.76
C ASN A 163 4.62 -0.90 -14.77
N ASP A 164 3.79 -1.89 -15.01
CA ASP A 164 2.66 -1.82 -15.95
C ASP A 164 1.49 -2.64 -15.43
N ILE A 165 0.30 -2.04 -15.39
CA ILE A 165 -0.93 -2.70 -14.91
C ILE A 165 -1.27 -3.94 -15.76
N GLU A 166 -1.02 -3.88 -17.06
CA GLU A 166 -1.26 -5.02 -17.97
C GLU A 166 -0.32 -6.21 -17.69
N SER A 167 0.78 -5.98 -16.97
CA SER A 167 1.76 -7.01 -16.62
C SER A 167 1.49 -7.72 -15.29
N ILE A 168 0.41 -7.38 -14.60
CA ILE A 168 0.03 -7.98 -13.31
C ILE A 168 -0.45 -9.42 -13.55
N VAL A 169 0.29 -10.40 -13.03
CA VAL A 169 -0.01 -11.83 -13.20
C VAL A 169 -0.10 -12.61 -11.88
N ASN A 170 0.25 -12.01 -10.75
CA ASN A 170 0.24 -12.64 -9.44
C ASN A 170 -0.01 -11.64 -8.31
N LYS A 171 -0.14 -12.13 -7.05
CA LYS A 171 -0.36 -11.28 -5.87
C LYS A 171 0.77 -10.28 -5.63
N ASP A 172 2.02 -10.68 -5.86
CA ASP A 172 3.19 -9.86 -5.55
C ASP A 172 3.30 -8.66 -6.50
N ASP A 173 2.85 -8.82 -7.74
CA ASP A 173 2.73 -7.70 -8.69
C ASP A 173 1.67 -6.70 -8.22
N VAL A 174 0.50 -7.17 -7.73
CA VAL A 174 -0.53 -6.29 -7.15
C VAL A 174 0.02 -5.55 -5.93
N LEU A 175 0.63 -6.27 -4.99
CA LEU A 175 1.19 -5.67 -3.79
C LEU A 175 2.30 -4.66 -4.12
N THR A 176 3.16 -4.98 -5.08
CA THR A 176 4.20 -4.06 -5.56
C THR A 176 3.60 -2.80 -6.19
N TYR A 177 2.53 -2.96 -6.96
CA TYR A 177 1.82 -1.82 -7.52
C TYR A 177 1.21 -0.94 -6.43
N LEU A 178 0.57 -1.54 -5.41
CA LEU A 178 0.05 -0.81 -4.25
C LEU A 178 1.14 -0.08 -3.45
N ILE A 179 2.37 -0.63 -3.38
CA ILE A 179 3.52 0.06 -2.79
C ILE A 179 3.87 1.31 -3.61
N HIS A 180 3.94 1.21 -4.93
CA HIS A 180 4.21 2.38 -5.77
C HIS A 180 3.14 3.46 -5.67
N LEU A 181 1.87 3.07 -5.51
CA LEU A 181 0.77 4.01 -5.30
C LEU A 181 0.72 4.61 -3.89
N GLY A 182 1.49 4.08 -2.93
CA GLY A 182 1.52 4.53 -1.54
C GLY A 182 0.41 3.93 -0.66
N TYR A 183 -0.33 2.93 -1.12
CA TYR A 183 -1.28 2.18 -0.27
C TYR A 183 -0.60 1.16 0.64
N LEU A 184 0.61 0.74 0.31
CA LEU A 184 1.44 -0.10 1.15
C LEU A 184 2.80 0.56 1.33
N ALA A 185 3.41 0.36 2.49
CA ALA A 185 4.80 0.65 2.74
C ALA A 185 5.64 -0.61 2.54
N TYR A 186 6.94 -0.44 2.28
CA TYR A 186 7.86 -1.54 2.02
C TYR A 186 9.15 -1.42 2.83
N LEU A 187 9.53 -2.51 3.50
CA LEU A 187 10.80 -2.65 4.19
C LEU A 187 11.76 -3.49 3.35
N GLY A 188 12.67 -2.83 2.65
CA GLY A 188 13.59 -3.49 1.72
C GLY A 188 14.54 -4.51 2.37
N ASN A 189 14.96 -4.28 3.62
CA ASN A 189 15.80 -5.21 4.38
C ASN A 189 15.08 -6.51 4.78
N ALA A 190 13.78 -6.44 5.03
CA ALA A 190 12.94 -7.57 5.37
C ALA A 190 12.17 -8.15 4.17
N ARG A 191 12.15 -7.44 3.03
CA ARG A 191 11.33 -7.76 1.84
C ARG A 191 9.85 -7.89 2.16
N THR A 192 9.34 -7.05 3.05
CA THR A 192 7.96 -7.11 3.50
C THR A 192 7.20 -5.84 3.18
N ALA A 193 5.92 -5.99 2.87
CA ALA A 193 4.95 -4.90 2.75
C ALA A 193 4.03 -4.87 3.98
N TYR A 194 3.52 -3.69 4.32
CA TYR A 194 2.60 -3.49 5.42
C TYR A 194 1.73 -2.25 5.19
N VAL A 195 0.63 -2.14 5.91
CA VAL A 195 -0.23 -0.94 5.91
C VAL A 195 0.46 0.14 6.74
N PRO A 196 0.79 1.31 6.15
CA PRO A 196 1.68 2.27 6.81
C PRO A 196 1.06 2.95 8.03
N ASN A 197 -0.24 3.28 8.00
CA ASN A 197 -0.87 4.13 8.99
C ASN A 197 -2.40 3.98 9.02
N GLU A 198 -3.04 4.67 9.96
CA GLU A 198 -4.49 4.60 10.14
C GLU A 198 -5.28 5.20 8.97
N GLU A 199 -4.77 6.27 8.33
CA GLU A 199 -5.39 6.83 7.13
C GLU A 199 -5.57 5.78 6.03
N ILE A 200 -4.48 5.11 5.66
CA ILE A 200 -4.49 4.08 4.61
C ILE A 200 -5.24 2.83 5.07
N ARG A 201 -5.14 2.47 6.36
CA ARG A 201 -5.90 1.35 6.91
C ARG A 201 -7.41 1.55 6.70
N GLN A 202 -7.93 2.75 6.97
CA GLN A 202 -9.34 3.06 6.75
C GLN A 202 -9.72 3.02 5.26
N GLU A 203 -8.86 3.49 4.37
CA GLU A 203 -9.09 3.39 2.92
C GLU A 203 -9.18 1.94 2.44
N LEU A 204 -8.26 1.09 2.88
CA LEU A 204 -8.29 -0.34 2.54
C LEU A 204 -9.53 -1.03 3.12
N ILE A 205 -9.92 -0.74 4.38
CA ILE A 205 -11.15 -1.27 4.97
C ILE A 205 -12.38 -0.84 4.15
N ARG A 206 -12.47 0.43 3.73
CA ARG A 206 -13.57 0.89 2.87
C ARG A 206 -13.60 0.15 1.54
N ALA A 207 -12.43 -0.09 0.93
CA ALA A 207 -12.32 -0.82 -0.33
C ALA A 207 -12.71 -2.30 -0.20
N THR A 208 -12.55 -2.90 0.98
CA THR A 208 -12.90 -4.30 1.26
C THR A 208 -14.37 -4.50 1.67
N ARG A 209 -15.13 -3.46 2.03
CA ARG A 209 -16.54 -3.54 2.50
C ARG A 209 -17.55 -4.06 1.48
N ARG A 210 -17.15 -4.58 0.33
CA ARG A 210 -18.04 -5.28 -0.60
C ARG A 210 -18.30 -6.72 -0.10
N LYS A 211 -19.50 -7.25 -0.37
CA LYS A 211 -20.02 -8.55 0.12
C LYS A 211 -19.04 -9.74 0.13
N GLN A 212 -18.01 -9.73 -0.71
CA GLN A 212 -17.04 -10.83 -0.81
C GLN A 212 -15.95 -10.83 0.27
N TRP A 213 -15.86 -9.75 1.05
CA TRP A 213 -14.83 -9.58 2.10
C TRP A 213 -15.43 -9.54 3.50
N SER A 214 -16.76 -9.34 3.65
CA SER A 214 -17.39 -9.15 4.96
C SER A 214 -17.13 -10.34 5.88
N GLU A 215 -17.36 -11.56 5.42
CA GLU A 215 -17.15 -12.77 6.22
C GLU A 215 -15.70 -12.93 6.70
N LEU A 216 -14.71 -12.64 5.84
CA LEU A 216 -13.29 -12.72 6.20
C LEU A 216 -12.86 -11.62 7.16
N LEU A 217 -13.41 -10.41 7.01
CA LEU A 217 -13.12 -9.29 7.93
C LEU A 217 -13.78 -9.49 9.29
N ASP A 218 -15.00 -10.04 9.33
CA ASP A 218 -15.72 -10.37 10.56
C ASP A 218 -14.94 -11.44 11.33
N PHE A 219 -14.54 -12.52 10.67
CA PHE A 219 -13.71 -13.58 11.24
C PHE A 219 -12.37 -13.05 11.81
N GLN A 220 -11.73 -12.12 11.10
CA GLN A 220 -10.47 -11.53 11.56
C GLN A 220 -10.66 -10.63 12.78
N GLN A 221 -11.73 -9.81 12.82
CA GLN A 221 -12.03 -8.98 13.97
C GLN A 221 -12.32 -9.81 15.22
N GLU A 222 -13.03 -10.93 15.06
CA GLU A 222 -13.29 -11.87 16.14
C GLU A 222 -12.01 -12.55 16.63
N SER A 223 -11.14 -12.97 15.70
CA SER A 223 -9.82 -13.53 16.04
C SER A 223 -8.94 -12.51 16.79
N GLN A 224 -8.98 -11.25 16.40
CA GLN A 224 -8.27 -10.17 17.08
C GLN A 224 -8.82 -9.94 18.50
N ALA A 225 -10.15 -9.88 18.65
CA ALA A 225 -10.80 -9.71 19.94
C ALA A 225 -10.48 -10.86 20.91
N LEU A 226 -10.44 -12.10 20.39
CA LEU A 226 -10.03 -13.28 21.15
C LEU A 226 -8.57 -13.20 21.59
N LEU A 227 -7.67 -12.77 20.70
CA LEU A 227 -6.25 -12.59 21.02
C LEU A 227 -6.04 -11.53 22.12
N GLU A 228 -6.68 -10.37 21.98
CA GLU A 228 -6.61 -9.29 22.97
C GLU A 228 -7.12 -9.75 24.33
N ALA A 229 -8.31 -10.41 24.37
CA ALA A 229 -8.86 -10.96 25.59
C ALA A 229 -7.92 -12.01 26.25
N THR A 230 -7.21 -12.79 25.42
CA THR A 230 -6.25 -13.79 25.91
C THR A 230 -5.01 -13.12 26.51
N LEU A 231 -4.47 -12.08 25.84
CA LEU A 231 -3.32 -11.32 26.34
C LEU A 231 -3.63 -10.55 27.63
N ASP A 232 -4.86 -10.05 27.75
CA ASP A 232 -5.37 -9.37 28.94
C ASP A 232 -5.75 -10.35 30.08
N MET A 233 -5.60 -11.67 29.87
CA MET A 233 -6.00 -12.74 30.80
C MET A 233 -7.46 -12.63 31.25
N ASN A 234 -8.35 -12.17 30.37
CA ASN A 234 -9.77 -12.02 30.62
C ASN A 234 -10.53 -13.29 30.24
N GLU A 235 -10.56 -14.26 31.16
CA GLU A 235 -11.17 -15.59 30.94
C GLU A 235 -12.64 -15.53 30.48
N SER A 236 -13.43 -14.62 31.03
CA SER A 236 -14.85 -14.49 30.67
C SER A 236 -15.03 -14.02 29.23
N LYS A 237 -14.20 -13.06 28.78
CA LYS A 237 -14.26 -12.54 27.43
C LYS A 237 -13.69 -13.55 26.41
N VAL A 238 -12.65 -14.30 26.79
CA VAL A 238 -12.12 -15.41 25.97
C VAL A 238 -13.21 -16.48 25.76
N ALA A 239 -13.93 -16.87 26.79
CA ALA A 239 -15.00 -17.85 26.67
C ALA A 239 -16.15 -17.34 25.78
N GLU A 240 -16.56 -16.08 25.92
CA GLU A 240 -17.58 -15.43 25.09
C GLU A 240 -17.20 -15.39 23.61
N GLU A 241 -15.96 -14.97 23.30
CA GLU A 241 -15.48 -14.90 21.91
C GLU A 241 -15.34 -16.29 21.27
N ILE A 242 -14.88 -17.30 22.03
CA ILE A 242 -14.84 -18.69 21.55
C ILE A 242 -16.25 -19.22 21.28
N GLU A 243 -17.19 -18.98 22.17
CA GLU A 243 -18.58 -19.43 21.99
C GLU A 243 -19.23 -18.76 20.77
N LYS A 244 -18.98 -17.48 20.58
CA LYS A 244 -19.44 -16.72 19.41
C LYS A 244 -18.87 -17.30 18.11
N ILE A 245 -17.56 -17.46 18.00
CA ILE A 245 -16.91 -18.04 16.82
C ILE A 245 -17.44 -19.45 16.57
N HIS A 246 -17.54 -20.27 17.60
CA HIS A 246 -18.05 -21.62 17.46
C HIS A 246 -19.52 -21.65 17.00
N SER A 247 -20.38 -20.80 17.55
CA SER A 247 -21.80 -20.76 17.16
C SER A 247 -22.01 -20.26 15.73
N GLU A 248 -21.20 -19.32 15.28
CA GLU A 248 -21.34 -18.69 13.96
C GLU A 248 -20.72 -19.55 12.84
N TYR A 249 -19.56 -20.15 13.09
CA TYR A 249 -18.81 -20.89 12.07
C TYR A 249 -18.95 -22.42 12.18
N ALA A 250 -19.00 -22.98 13.37
CA ALA A 250 -19.15 -24.42 13.53
C ALA A 250 -20.59 -24.88 13.31
N SER A 251 -21.59 -24.05 13.57
CA SER A 251 -23.00 -24.36 13.26
C SER A 251 -23.29 -24.42 11.74
N ALA A 252 -22.47 -23.75 10.92
CA ALA A 252 -22.56 -23.78 9.45
C ALA A 252 -21.85 -25.00 8.85
N ILE A 253 -20.97 -25.66 9.59
CA ILE A 253 -20.34 -26.91 9.18
C ILE A 253 -21.34 -28.04 9.44
N GLN A 254 -21.99 -28.51 8.40
CA GLN A 254 -22.72 -29.77 8.48
C GLN A 254 -21.71 -30.90 8.67
N TYR A 255 -21.63 -31.43 9.90
CA TYR A 255 -20.85 -32.64 10.17
C TYR A 255 -21.48 -33.81 9.42
N HIS A 256 -20.88 -34.20 8.30
CA HIS A 256 -21.38 -35.32 7.51
C HIS A 256 -20.87 -36.67 7.98
N ASP A 257 -19.85 -36.72 8.84
CA ASP A 257 -19.31 -37.94 9.42
C ASP A 257 -18.57 -37.72 10.74
N GLU A 258 -18.30 -38.82 11.49
CA GLU A 258 -17.60 -38.79 12.77
C GLU A 258 -16.13 -38.28 12.68
N ASN A 259 -15.52 -38.29 11.50
CA ASN A 259 -14.16 -37.81 11.29
C ASN A 259 -14.10 -36.29 11.21
N SER A 260 -15.18 -35.62 10.89
CA SER A 260 -15.26 -34.15 10.85
C SER A 260 -15.19 -33.51 12.24
N LEU A 261 -15.61 -34.24 13.29
CA LEU A 261 -15.58 -33.80 14.69
C LEU A 261 -14.17 -33.76 15.31
N SER A 262 -13.21 -34.50 14.75
CA SER A 262 -11.85 -34.59 15.29
C SER A 262 -10.88 -33.56 14.70
N SER A 263 -11.34 -32.72 13.76
CA SER A 263 -10.51 -31.74 13.03
C SER A 263 -10.82 -30.27 13.38
N VAL A 264 -11.66 -30.05 14.41
CA VAL A 264 -12.01 -28.71 14.90
C VAL A 264 -11.18 -28.33 16.13
#